data_e1daee14f4e901d187675ed0ddde189c
#
_entry.id   e1daee14f4e901d187675ed0ddde189c
#
_cell.length_a   1.000
_cell.length_b   1.000
_cell.length_c   1.000
_cell.angle_alpha   90.00
_cell.angle_beta   90.00
_cell.angle_gamma   90.00
#
_symmetry.space_group_name_H-M   'P 1'
#
loop_
_entity.id
_entity.type
_entity.pdbx_description
1 polymer ?
#
loop_
_entity_poly.entity_id
_entity_poly.type
_entity_poly.pdbx_seq_one_letter_code
_entity_poly.pdbx_strand_id
1 'polypeptide(L)'
;MSVARRVALSLMLGAILATASHAAVREEHVTGGVLDLTWLPGLVIPPNNDPLPNVMHAAILDPSDPAYANPSGDHTVAVATSSMAPDSGGVILTCTDPAGVSDYSWEAWMFSGDGNTRRGLVVRADPSNHFQSCYQFVIQSGLFQLNFRKLVDAAPTTLATWFASSLPAGSVPPNTWHKMQVVAAGNGFQCYFDGFELTGGVPIIDLSSPSLASGWVGAYNFRFDLGDIPVYFDDLLLFAPDQATPATHTSFGQLKARYRN
;
A
#
# COMPACT_ATOMS: atom_id res chain seq x y z
N MET A 1 57.93 32.27 12.83
CA MET A 1 56.72 32.18 12.03
C MET A 1 56.05 30.82 12.36
N SER A 2 55.02 30.85 13.18
CA SER A 2 54.33 29.65 13.65
C SER A 2 53.03 29.43 12.81
N VAL A 3 52.96 28.28 12.16
CA VAL A 3 51.77 27.86 11.39
C VAL A 3 50.88 27.07 12.33
N ALA A 4 49.82 27.71 12.81
CA ALA A 4 48.80 27.05 13.59
C ALA A 4 47.95 26.14 12.68
N ARG A 5 48.09 24.81 12.82
CA ARG A 5 47.19 23.83 12.22
C ARG A 5 45.86 23.87 12.96
N ARG A 6 44.83 24.34 12.29
CA ARG A 6 43.44 24.17 12.73
C ARG A 6 43.01 22.75 12.37
N VAL A 7 42.87 21.89 13.36
CA VAL A 7 42.21 20.60 13.23
C VAL A 7 40.71 20.87 13.32
N ALA A 8 40.01 20.74 12.19
CA ALA A 8 38.55 20.73 12.18
C ALA A 8 38.07 19.34 12.63
N LEU A 9 37.53 19.28 13.83
CA LEU A 9 36.87 18.10 14.36
C LEU A 9 35.46 18.03 13.75
N SER A 10 35.30 17.25 12.68
CA SER A 10 33.99 16.92 12.15
C SER A 10 33.28 15.98 13.11
N LEU A 11 32.37 16.51 13.91
CA LEU A 11 31.40 15.68 14.61
C LEU A 11 30.44 15.10 13.58
N MET A 12 30.65 13.86 13.18
CA MET A 12 29.62 13.06 12.57
C MET A 12 28.57 12.73 13.63
N LEU A 13 27.52 13.53 13.66
CA LEU A 13 26.31 13.20 14.41
C LEU A 13 25.60 12.09 13.63
N GLY A 14 25.98 10.85 13.92
CA GLY A 14 25.25 9.69 13.44
C GLY A 14 23.88 9.70 14.08
N ALA A 15 22.85 10.16 13.36
CA ALA A 15 21.47 9.94 13.73
C ALA A 15 21.24 8.42 13.67
N ILE A 16 21.31 7.78 14.84
CA ILE A 16 20.76 6.44 15.04
C ILE A 16 19.26 6.64 14.88
N LEU A 17 18.73 6.41 13.68
CA LEU A 17 17.32 6.20 13.48
C LEU A 17 16.98 4.92 14.26
N ALA A 18 16.60 5.08 15.52
CA ALA A 18 15.90 4.04 16.22
C ALA A 18 14.62 3.81 15.41
N THR A 19 14.56 2.70 14.69
CA THR A 19 13.32 2.21 14.10
C THR A 19 12.43 1.88 15.29
N ALA A 20 11.65 2.86 15.73
CA ALA A 20 10.57 2.59 16.62
C ALA A 20 9.68 1.56 15.92
N SER A 21 9.57 0.38 16.49
CA SER A 21 8.59 -0.61 16.05
C SER A 21 7.22 0.00 16.31
N HIS A 22 6.65 0.61 15.29
CA HIS A 22 5.29 1.12 15.35
C HIS A 22 4.37 -0.09 15.18
N ALA A 23 3.46 -0.27 16.12
CA ALA A 23 2.38 -1.24 15.93
C ALA A 23 1.50 -0.74 14.79
N ALA A 24 1.02 -1.64 13.94
CA ALA A 24 0.03 -1.30 12.94
C ALA A 24 -1.23 -0.77 13.62
N VAL A 25 -1.82 0.27 13.04
CA VAL A 25 -3.05 0.88 13.56
C VAL A 25 -4.27 0.18 13.01
N ARG A 26 -4.14 -0.40 11.80
CA ARG A 26 -5.13 -1.23 11.13
C ARG A 26 -4.41 -2.38 10.43
N GLU A 27 -4.97 -3.55 10.55
CA GLU A 27 -4.38 -4.79 10.04
C GLU A 27 -5.47 -5.62 9.38
N GLU A 28 -5.28 -5.99 8.12
CA GLU A 28 -6.09 -6.96 7.42
C GLU A 28 -5.26 -8.23 7.22
N HIS A 29 -5.52 -9.23 8.00
CA HIS A 29 -4.86 -10.53 7.95
C HIS A 29 -5.80 -11.65 7.53
N VAL A 30 -7.07 -11.31 7.23
CA VAL A 30 -8.11 -12.31 6.90
C VAL A 30 -8.25 -13.37 7.99
N THR A 31 -8.33 -12.94 9.22
CA THR A 31 -8.32 -13.82 10.40
C THR A 31 -9.45 -14.84 10.37
N GLY A 32 -9.09 -16.11 10.36
CA GLY A 32 -10.08 -17.20 10.33
C GLY A 32 -10.90 -17.27 9.03
N GLY A 33 -10.41 -16.73 7.94
CA GLY A 33 -11.09 -16.70 6.63
C GLY A 33 -12.17 -15.62 6.51
N VAL A 34 -12.10 -14.58 7.36
CA VAL A 34 -13.01 -13.44 7.35
C VAL A 34 -12.16 -12.16 7.30
N LEU A 35 -12.63 -11.15 6.57
CA LEU A 35 -11.96 -9.85 6.56
C LEU A 35 -11.97 -9.21 7.95
N ASP A 36 -10.83 -8.73 8.42
CA ASP A 36 -10.67 -8.03 9.69
C ASP A 36 -11.13 -6.58 9.61
N LEU A 37 -11.05 -5.99 8.42
CA LEU A 37 -11.42 -4.61 8.16
C LEU A 37 -12.71 -4.50 7.34
N THR A 38 -13.35 -3.34 7.43
CA THR A 38 -14.47 -3.01 6.54
C THR A 38 -13.96 -2.32 5.29
N TRP A 39 -14.34 -2.85 4.13
CA TRP A 39 -13.96 -2.32 2.82
C TRP A 39 -15.16 -1.75 2.09
N LEU A 40 -14.99 -0.60 1.46
CA LEU A 40 -15.98 0.05 0.63
C LEU A 40 -15.50 0.09 -0.82
N PRO A 41 -16.41 -0.13 -1.78
CA PRO A 41 -16.10 0.11 -3.18
C PRO A 41 -15.78 1.59 -3.36
N GLY A 42 -14.63 1.85 -3.94
CA GLY A 42 -14.24 3.20 -4.32
C GLY A 42 -14.65 3.49 -5.75
N LEU A 43 -13.90 4.39 -6.36
CA LEU A 43 -14.09 4.90 -7.70
C LEU A 43 -14.45 3.85 -8.74
N VAL A 44 -15.55 4.10 -9.41
CA VAL A 44 -15.88 3.53 -10.71
C VAL A 44 -15.61 4.58 -11.77
N ILE A 45 -14.58 4.39 -12.59
CA ILE A 45 -14.28 5.34 -13.68
C ILE A 45 -15.32 5.16 -14.80
N PRO A 46 -16.04 6.21 -15.22
CA PRO A 46 -16.94 6.13 -16.37
C PRO A 46 -16.21 5.66 -17.64
N PRO A 47 -16.85 4.94 -18.58
CA PRO A 47 -18.29 5.03 -18.83
C PRO A 47 -19.16 3.98 -18.14
N ASN A 48 -18.63 3.13 -17.29
CA ASN A 48 -19.47 2.08 -16.74
C ASN A 48 -20.15 2.50 -15.43
N ASN A 49 -21.47 2.68 -15.55
CA ASN A 49 -22.39 2.66 -14.43
C ASN A 49 -22.79 1.21 -14.07
N ASP A 50 -21.88 0.23 -14.22
CA ASP A 50 -22.21 -1.13 -13.86
C ASP A 50 -22.43 -1.19 -12.33
N PRO A 51 -23.64 -1.55 -11.89
CA PRO A 51 -23.96 -1.61 -10.47
C PRO A 51 -23.40 -2.85 -9.78
N LEU A 52 -22.65 -3.69 -10.48
CA LEU A 52 -22.07 -4.87 -9.86
C LEU A 52 -20.97 -4.46 -8.87
N PRO A 53 -21.07 -4.92 -7.64
CA PRO A 53 -20.19 -4.43 -6.61
C PRO A 53 -18.76 -4.91 -6.83
N ASN A 54 -17.85 -3.96 -6.89
CA ASN A 54 -16.47 -4.22 -6.60
C ASN A 54 -16.41 -4.58 -5.12
N VAL A 55 -15.88 -5.73 -4.83
CA VAL A 55 -15.85 -6.23 -3.46
C VAL A 55 -14.46 -6.68 -3.07
N MET A 56 -14.14 -6.41 -1.81
CA MET A 56 -13.11 -7.15 -1.11
C MET A 56 -13.79 -8.29 -0.38
N HIS A 57 -13.29 -9.50 -0.54
CA HIS A 57 -13.77 -10.66 0.19
C HIS A 57 -12.59 -11.52 0.66
N ALA A 58 -12.81 -12.29 1.70
CA ALA A 58 -11.85 -13.28 2.15
C ALA A 58 -11.91 -14.54 1.29
N ALA A 59 -10.76 -15.14 1.01
CA ALA A 59 -10.66 -16.44 0.38
C ALA A 59 -9.63 -17.32 1.10
N ILE A 60 -9.91 -18.62 1.11
CA ILE A 60 -8.94 -19.64 1.48
C ILE A 60 -8.44 -20.24 0.18
N LEU A 61 -7.13 -20.18 -0.02
CA LEU A 61 -6.50 -20.65 -1.25
C LEU A 61 -6.45 -22.18 -1.31
N ASP A 62 -6.73 -22.73 -2.48
CA ASP A 62 -6.51 -24.14 -2.76
C ASP A 62 -5.03 -24.41 -3.03
N PRO A 63 -4.47 -25.59 -2.66
CA PRO A 63 -3.07 -25.94 -2.96
C PRO A 63 -2.68 -25.86 -4.44
N SER A 64 -3.64 -25.87 -5.35
CA SER A 64 -3.40 -25.69 -6.78
C SER A 64 -3.38 -24.21 -7.23
N ASP A 65 -3.76 -23.26 -6.36
CA ASP A 65 -3.72 -21.84 -6.67
C ASP A 65 -2.29 -21.35 -6.77
N PRO A 66 -1.91 -20.61 -7.81
CA PRO A 66 -0.57 -20.03 -7.93
C PRO A 66 -0.19 -19.12 -6.75
N ALA A 67 -1.17 -18.52 -6.09
CA ALA A 67 -0.97 -17.64 -4.94
C ALA A 67 -0.88 -18.40 -3.60
N TYR A 68 -1.02 -19.74 -3.60
CA TYR A 68 -1.14 -20.56 -2.38
C TYR A 68 -0.01 -20.35 -1.37
N ALA A 69 1.21 -20.13 -1.85
CA ALA A 69 2.35 -19.83 -0.99
C ALA A 69 2.35 -18.33 -0.61
N ASN A 70 1.29 -17.88 0.07
CA ASN A 70 1.17 -16.50 0.52
C ASN A 70 2.17 -16.17 1.66
N PRO A 71 2.52 -14.89 1.85
CA PRO A 71 3.53 -14.47 2.81
C PRO A 71 3.23 -14.80 4.27
N SER A 72 1.98 -14.74 4.69
CA SER A 72 1.56 -15.12 6.05
C SER A 72 1.66 -16.64 6.29
N GLY A 73 1.57 -17.45 5.23
CA GLY A 73 1.66 -18.91 5.28
C GLY A 73 0.40 -19.58 5.83
N ASP A 74 -0.66 -18.85 6.04
CA ASP A 74 -1.95 -19.35 6.54
C ASP A 74 -2.95 -19.69 5.44
N HIS A 75 -2.58 -19.41 4.18
CA HIS A 75 -3.34 -19.66 2.95
C HIS A 75 -4.67 -18.90 2.88
N THR A 76 -4.81 -17.83 3.67
CA THR A 76 -5.94 -16.91 3.62
C THR A 76 -5.52 -15.58 2.99
N VAL A 77 -6.38 -14.98 2.17
CA VAL A 77 -6.07 -13.77 1.44
C VAL A 77 -7.29 -12.86 1.32
N ALA A 78 -7.04 -11.56 1.22
CA ALA A 78 -8.04 -10.60 0.79
C ALA A 78 -8.05 -10.55 -0.74
N VAL A 79 -9.22 -10.69 -1.33
CA VAL A 79 -9.40 -10.75 -2.78
C VAL A 79 -10.19 -9.54 -3.24
N ALA A 80 -9.54 -8.70 -4.03
CA ALA A 80 -10.21 -7.62 -4.73
C ALA A 80 -10.74 -8.13 -6.07
N THR A 81 -12.05 -8.28 -6.21
CA THR A 81 -12.71 -8.63 -7.47
C THR A 81 -13.37 -7.43 -8.09
N SER A 82 -13.39 -7.42 -9.41
CA SER A 82 -14.15 -6.48 -10.20
C SER A 82 -14.89 -7.25 -11.27
N SER A 83 -16.20 -7.22 -11.21
CA SER A 83 -17.07 -7.84 -12.23
C SER A 83 -17.29 -6.93 -13.44
N MET A 84 -16.59 -5.82 -13.53
CA MET A 84 -16.79 -4.82 -14.57
C MET A 84 -16.38 -5.33 -15.96
N ALA A 85 -17.09 -4.85 -16.97
CA ALA A 85 -16.74 -5.07 -18.37
C ALA A 85 -15.33 -4.52 -18.70
N PRO A 86 -14.67 -5.02 -19.73
CA PRO A 86 -13.33 -4.55 -20.11
C PRO A 86 -13.34 -3.06 -20.39
N ASP A 87 -12.21 -2.42 -20.21
CA ASP A 87 -11.97 -1.00 -20.42
C ASP A 87 -12.79 -0.05 -19.52
N SER A 88 -13.35 -0.55 -18.44
CA SER A 88 -14.36 0.18 -17.69
C SER A 88 -13.91 0.74 -16.37
N GLY A 89 -12.64 0.76 -16.10
CA GLY A 89 -12.19 1.53 -14.98
C GLY A 89 -11.52 0.77 -13.84
N GLY A 90 -10.80 1.54 -13.06
CA GLY A 90 -10.15 1.10 -11.85
C GLY A 90 -11.15 0.97 -10.71
N VAL A 91 -10.94 -0.03 -9.90
CA VAL A 91 -11.64 -0.22 -8.65
C VAL A 91 -10.71 0.16 -7.53
N ILE A 92 -11.16 1.10 -6.72
CA ILE A 92 -10.51 1.41 -5.45
C ILE A 92 -11.40 0.82 -4.38
N LEU A 93 -10.86 -0.11 -3.63
CA LEU A 93 -11.46 -0.59 -2.40
C LEU A 93 -10.78 0.15 -1.27
N THR A 94 -11.56 0.85 -0.47
CA THR A 94 -11.05 1.68 0.60
C THR A 94 -11.38 1.09 1.95
N CYS A 95 -10.41 1.04 2.82
CA CYS A 95 -10.63 0.75 4.23
C CYS A 95 -11.33 1.95 4.88
N THR A 96 -12.41 1.71 5.60
CA THR A 96 -13.28 2.74 6.18
C THR A 96 -12.64 3.55 7.31
N ASP A 97 -11.41 3.25 7.67
CA ASP A 97 -10.72 3.92 8.75
C ASP A 97 -9.20 3.93 8.49
N PRO A 98 -8.51 5.03 8.68
CA PRO A 98 -8.86 6.19 9.49
C PRO A 98 -9.14 7.44 8.64
N ALA A 99 -10.28 8.04 8.83
CA ALA A 99 -10.49 9.40 8.38
C ALA A 99 -9.50 10.33 9.08
N GLY A 100 -8.65 11.03 8.32
CA GLY A 100 -7.87 12.13 8.83
C GLY A 100 -6.41 11.84 9.20
N VAL A 101 -5.87 10.66 8.92
CA VAL A 101 -4.43 10.45 9.07
C VAL A 101 -3.71 11.06 7.87
N SER A 102 -2.80 11.99 8.14
CA SER A 102 -2.01 12.67 7.12
C SER A 102 -0.68 11.98 6.87
N ASP A 103 -0.03 11.53 7.95
CA ASP A 103 1.30 10.95 7.92
C ASP A 103 1.22 9.48 8.37
N TYR A 104 1.60 8.57 7.49
CA TYR A 104 1.47 7.13 7.73
C TYR A 104 2.31 6.32 6.73
N SER A 105 2.46 5.04 7.03
CA SER A 105 2.88 4.02 6.07
C SER A 105 1.71 3.08 5.80
N TRP A 106 1.45 2.82 4.53
CA TRP A 106 0.48 1.84 4.06
C TRP A 106 1.19 0.80 3.22
N GLU A 107 1.08 -0.46 3.61
CA GLU A 107 1.76 -1.55 2.93
C GLU A 107 0.88 -2.78 2.79
N ALA A 108 1.18 -3.59 1.78
CA ALA A 108 0.58 -4.90 1.60
C ALA A 108 1.50 -5.81 0.79
N TRP A 109 1.35 -7.10 0.97
CA TRP A 109 1.73 -8.07 -0.04
C TRP A 109 0.66 -8.14 -1.11
N MET A 110 1.06 -8.24 -2.35
CA MET A 110 0.17 -8.29 -3.49
C MET A 110 0.69 -9.32 -4.49
N PHE A 111 -0.19 -10.19 -4.95
CA PHE A 111 0.16 -11.19 -5.95
C PHE A 111 0.19 -10.57 -7.33
N SER A 112 1.29 -10.75 -8.05
CA SER A 112 1.46 -10.13 -9.38
C SER A 112 0.51 -10.68 -10.44
N GLY A 113 0.07 -11.94 -10.31
CA GLY A 113 -0.86 -12.58 -11.22
C GLY A 113 -0.41 -12.52 -12.68
N ASP A 114 -1.37 -12.45 -13.58
CA ASP A 114 -1.09 -12.19 -14.98
C ASP A 114 -0.77 -10.70 -15.25
N GLY A 115 -0.33 -10.39 -16.46
CA GLY A 115 0.04 -9.03 -16.84
C GLY A 115 -1.11 -8.10 -17.22
N ASN A 116 -2.36 -8.57 -17.27
CA ASN A 116 -3.48 -7.84 -17.84
C ASN A 116 -4.23 -6.94 -16.86
N THR A 117 -3.86 -6.95 -15.61
CA THR A 117 -4.41 -6.07 -14.57
C THR A 117 -3.40 -5.01 -14.13
N ARG A 118 -3.90 -3.81 -13.82
CA ARG A 118 -3.16 -2.82 -13.05
C ARG A 118 -3.60 -2.94 -11.61
N ARG A 119 -2.64 -3.07 -10.69
CA ARG A 119 -2.92 -3.35 -9.27
C ARG A 119 -1.96 -2.63 -8.37
N GLY A 120 -2.36 -2.38 -7.14
CA GLY A 120 -1.49 -1.70 -6.18
C GLY A 120 -2.22 -1.12 -4.99
N LEU A 121 -1.60 -0.12 -4.41
CA LEU A 121 -2.04 0.57 -3.21
C LEU A 121 -2.62 1.94 -3.53
N VAL A 122 -3.58 2.35 -2.69
CA VAL A 122 -4.19 3.68 -2.72
C VAL A 122 -3.92 4.37 -1.40
N VAL A 123 -3.57 5.64 -1.47
CA VAL A 123 -3.35 6.49 -0.30
C VAL A 123 -4.06 7.82 -0.47
N ARG A 124 -4.51 8.40 0.64
CA ARG A 124 -5.21 9.68 0.71
C ARG A 124 -6.41 9.76 -0.23
N ALA A 125 -7.19 8.68 -0.28
CA ALA A 125 -8.44 8.67 -1.03
C ALA A 125 -9.47 9.58 -0.35
N ASP A 126 -10.03 10.51 -1.13
CA ASP A 126 -10.99 11.51 -0.65
C ASP A 126 -12.41 10.91 -0.61
N PRO A 127 -13.00 10.70 0.57
CA PRO A 127 -14.35 10.16 0.65
C PRO A 127 -15.44 11.16 0.19
N SER A 128 -15.14 12.45 0.16
CA SER A 128 -16.11 13.49 -0.17
C SER A 128 -16.52 13.48 -1.65
N ASN A 129 -15.66 12.94 -2.53
CA ASN A 129 -15.94 12.80 -3.95
C ASN A 129 -15.98 11.33 -4.43
N HIS A 130 -16.45 10.43 -3.57
CA HIS A 130 -16.52 8.99 -3.85
C HIS A 130 -15.13 8.38 -4.21
N PHE A 131 -14.08 8.86 -3.54
CA PHE A 131 -12.70 8.41 -3.73
C PHE A 131 -12.13 8.67 -5.14
N GLN A 132 -12.72 9.59 -5.91
CA GLN A 132 -12.26 9.95 -7.25
C GLN A 132 -10.96 10.75 -7.24
N SER A 133 -10.57 11.24 -6.07
CA SER A 133 -9.27 11.89 -5.86
C SER A 133 -8.46 11.08 -4.86
N CYS A 134 -7.25 10.71 -5.26
CA CYS A 134 -6.35 9.89 -4.43
C CYS A 134 -4.95 9.88 -5.02
N TYR A 135 -4.00 9.27 -4.32
CA TYR A 135 -2.76 8.80 -4.92
C TYR A 135 -2.77 7.28 -5.06
N GLN A 136 -2.05 6.78 -6.05
CA GLN A 136 -1.96 5.36 -6.35
C GLN A 136 -0.51 4.97 -6.60
N PHE A 137 -0.05 3.93 -5.91
CA PHE A 137 1.19 3.23 -6.24
C PHE A 137 0.84 1.90 -6.88
N VAL A 138 1.16 1.72 -8.15
CA VAL A 138 0.64 0.60 -8.94
C VAL A 138 1.72 -0.08 -9.77
N ILE A 139 1.58 -1.41 -9.93
CA ILE A 139 2.20 -2.16 -11.01
C ILE A 139 1.31 -1.99 -12.24
N GLN A 140 1.89 -1.60 -13.36
CA GLN A 140 1.18 -1.48 -14.62
C GLN A 140 0.90 -2.85 -15.25
N SER A 141 -0.12 -2.90 -16.06
CA SER A 141 -0.36 -4.07 -16.92
C SER A 141 0.89 -4.39 -17.74
N GLY A 142 1.16 -5.68 -17.94
CA GLY A 142 2.37 -6.13 -18.61
C GLY A 142 3.61 -6.22 -17.71
N LEU A 143 3.51 -5.83 -16.43
CA LEU A 143 4.56 -5.98 -15.40
C LEU A 143 5.90 -5.30 -15.75
N PHE A 144 5.92 -4.31 -16.66
CA PHE A 144 7.15 -3.68 -17.14
C PHE A 144 7.52 -2.41 -16.39
N GLN A 145 6.59 -1.83 -15.61
CA GLN A 145 6.85 -0.62 -14.83
C GLN A 145 5.91 -0.47 -13.63
N LEU A 146 6.38 0.31 -12.64
CA LEU A 146 5.59 0.79 -11.52
C LEU A 146 5.36 2.29 -11.69
N ASN A 147 4.20 2.76 -11.26
CA ASN A 147 3.89 4.18 -11.29
C ASN A 147 3.38 4.66 -9.93
N PHE A 148 3.79 5.87 -9.56
CA PHE A 148 3.10 6.65 -8.54
C PHE A 148 2.31 7.76 -9.24
N ARG A 149 0.99 7.79 -9.00
CA ARG A 149 0.07 8.66 -9.71
C ARG A 149 -0.81 9.41 -8.73
N LYS A 150 -1.21 10.61 -9.11
CA LYS A 150 -2.31 11.36 -8.49
C LYS A 150 -3.53 11.29 -9.39
N LEU A 151 -4.68 11.03 -8.82
CA LEU A 151 -5.97 11.19 -9.46
C LEU A 151 -6.66 12.41 -8.87
N VAL A 152 -7.26 13.22 -9.73
CA VAL A 152 -8.18 14.30 -9.35
C VAL A 152 -9.43 14.11 -10.21
N ASP A 153 -10.57 13.91 -9.55
CA ASP A 153 -11.83 13.62 -10.23
C ASP A 153 -11.69 12.54 -11.31
N ALA A 154 -11.05 11.44 -10.92
CA ALA A 154 -10.73 10.29 -11.76
C ALA A 154 -9.66 10.52 -12.86
N ALA A 155 -9.20 11.74 -13.08
CA ALA A 155 -8.18 12.04 -14.08
C ALA A 155 -6.77 11.77 -13.52
N PRO A 156 -6.01 10.80 -14.08
CA PRO A 156 -4.69 10.45 -13.57
C PRO A 156 -3.59 11.36 -14.08
N THR A 157 -2.68 11.74 -13.19
CA THR A 157 -1.39 12.35 -13.51
C THR A 157 -0.27 11.50 -12.91
N THR A 158 0.68 11.07 -13.73
CA THR A 158 1.83 10.29 -13.25
C THR A 158 2.86 11.24 -12.64
N LEU A 159 3.22 10.99 -11.38
CA LEU A 159 4.22 11.76 -10.64
C LEU A 159 5.60 11.10 -10.70
N ALA A 160 5.66 9.77 -10.74
CA ALA A 160 6.89 9.02 -10.89
C ALA A 160 6.66 7.71 -11.65
N THR A 161 7.69 7.25 -12.35
CA THR A 161 7.71 5.98 -13.06
C THR A 161 9.04 5.28 -12.81
N TRP A 162 8.98 3.98 -12.52
CA TRP A 162 10.14 3.10 -12.39
C TRP A 162 9.96 1.90 -13.32
N PHE A 163 10.93 1.66 -14.16
CA PHE A 163 10.92 0.48 -15.03
C PHE A 163 11.32 -0.77 -14.26
N ALA A 164 10.66 -1.88 -14.54
CA ALA A 164 10.96 -3.16 -13.89
C ALA A 164 12.44 -3.57 -14.06
N SER A 165 13.04 -3.23 -15.21
CA SER A 165 14.47 -3.46 -15.49
C SER A 165 15.42 -2.68 -14.58
N SER A 166 14.97 -1.63 -13.91
CA SER A 166 15.77 -0.83 -12.95
C SER A 166 15.63 -1.31 -11.51
N LEU A 167 14.75 -2.25 -11.23
CA LEU A 167 14.62 -2.88 -9.91
C LEU A 167 15.83 -3.80 -9.65
N PRO A 168 16.17 -4.08 -8.38
CA PRO A 168 17.24 -5.00 -8.04
C PRO A 168 17.08 -6.40 -8.68
N ALA A 169 15.84 -6.90 -8.79
CA ALA A 169 15.52 -8.15 -9.46
C ALA A 169 15.54 -8.06 -11.00
N GLY A 170 15.62 -6.85 -11.57
CA GLY A 170 15.61 -6.62 -13.02
C GLY A 170 14.26 -6.85 -13.70
N SER A 171 13.22 -7.24 -12.95
CA SER A 171 11.89 -7.55 -13.47
C SER A 171 10.87 -7.54 -12.35
N VAL A 172 9.58 -7.56 -12.71
CA VAL A 172 8.47 -7.94 -11.83
C VAL A 172 7.97 -9.30 -12.32
N PRO A 173 8.36 -10.42 -11.69
CA PRO A 173 7.93 -11.73 -12.11
C PRO A 173 6.41 -11.90 -12.04
N PRO A 174 5.76 -12.53 -13.02
CA PRO A 174 4.37 -12.92 -12.91
C PRO A 174 4.19 -14.04 -11.88
N ASN A 175 2.98 -14.19 -11.36
CA ASN A 175 2.61 -15.23 -10.39
C ASN A 175 3.55 -15.27 -9.17
N THR A 176 3.85 -14.08 -8.64
CA THR A 176 4.78 -13.92 -7.51
C THR A 176 4.18 -12.89 -6.55
N TRP A 177 4.38 -13.12 -5.27
CA TRP A 177 4.05 -12.16 -4.22
C TRP A 177 5.10 -11.05 -4.16
N HIS A 178 4.66 -9.82 -4.12
CA HIS A 178 5.49 -8.63 -3.98
C HIS A 178 4.99 -7.76 -2.84
N LYS A 179 5.90 -7.25 -2.04
CA LYS A 179 5.56 -6.27 -1.01
C LYS A 179 5.59 -4.86 -1.59
N MET A 180 4.48 -4.16 -1.48
CA MET A 180 4.37 -2.74 -1.84
C MET A 180 4.18 -1.90 -0.59
N GLN A 181 4.79 -0.71 -0.56
CA GLN A 181 4.64 0.21 0.57
C GLN A 181 4.71 1.66 0.08
N VAL A 182 3.87 2.50 0.67
CA VAL A 182 3.91 3.95 0.53
C VAL A 182 4.03 4.58 1.91
N VAL A 183 5.07 5.39 2.10
CA VAL A 183 5.19 6.26 3.27
C VAL A 183 4.78 7.66 2.86
N ALA A 184 3.75 8.20 3.50
CA ALA A 184 3.24 9.54 3.29
C ALA A 184 3.61 10.43 4.47
N ALA A 185 4.24 11.59 4.20
CA ALA A 185 4.60 12.57 5.22
C ALA A 185 4.49 13.99 4.64
N GLY A 186 3.62 14.81 5.21
CA GLY A 186 3.30 16.12 4.63
C GLY A 186 2.86 15.98 3.16
N ASN A 187 3.51 16.70 2.24
CA ASN A 187 3.25 16.59 0.79
C ASN A 187 4.20 15.59 0.10
N GLY A 188 4.97 14.83 0.88
CA GLY A 188 5.98 13.90 0.38
C GLY A 188 5.55 12.46 0.44
N PHE A 189 6.03 11.68 -0.53
CA PHE A 189 5.78 10.25 -0.61
C PHE A 189 7.06 9.50 -0.92
N GLN A 190 7.30 8.41 -0.20
CA GLN A 190 8.34 7.43 -0.51
C GLN A 190 7.66 6.11 -0.88
N CYS A 191 8.13 5.49 -1.95
CA CYS A 191 7.60 4.22 -2.45
C CYS A 191 8.65 3.13 -2.31
N TYR A 192 8.21 1.96 -1.86
CA TYR A 192 9.05 0.79 -1.69
C TYR A 192 8.44 -0.40 -2.42
N PHE A 193 9.28 -1.19 -3.04
CA PHE A 193 8.91 -2.43 -3.71
C PHE A 193 9.87 -3.53 -3.30
N ASP A 194 9.36 -4.61 -2.70
CA ASP A 194 10.15 -5.71 -2.12
C ASP A 194 11.25 -5.23 -1.15
N GLY A 195 10.92 -4.21 -0.35
CA GLY A 195 11.86 -3.59 0.59
C GLY A 195 12.87 -2.63 -0.04
N PHE A 196 12.92 -2.52 -1.38
CA PHE A 196 13.78 -1.57 -2.07
C PHE A 196 13.10 -0.20 -2.20
N GLU A 197 13.79 0.85 -1.75
CA GLU A 197 13.31 2.22 -1.88
C GLU A 197 13.48 2.72 -3.31
N LEU A 198 12.35 3.04 -3.95
CA LEU A 198 12.32 3.47 -5.34
C LEU A 198 12.66 4.96 -5.52
N THR A 199 12.49 5.75 -4.47
CA THR A 199 12.66 7.22 -4.53
C THR A 199 14.10 7.67 -4.33
N GLY A 200 15.02 6.76 -4.01
CA GLY A 200 16.45 7.05 -3.85
C GLY A 200 16.76 8.00 -2.68
N GLY A 201 15.97 7.96 -1.61
CA GLY A 201 16.11 8.79 -0.42
C GLY A 201 15.51 10.20 -0.57
N VAL A 202 14.94 10.54 -1.74
CA VAL A 202 14.30 11.84 -1.97
C VAL A 202 12.80 11.63 -2.21
N PRO A 203 11.93 12.08 -1.29
CA PRO A 203 10.49 11.93 -1.45
C PRO A 203 9.97 12.59 -2.73
N ILE A 204 8.95 11.98 -3.33
CA ILE A 204 8.15 12.62 -4.38
C ILE A 204 7.33 13.71 -3.70
N ILE A 205 7.55 14.96 -4.06
CA ILE A 205 6.82 16.10 -3.50
C ILE A 205 5.71 16.51 -4.47
N ASP A 206 4.47 16.46 -4.02
CA ASP A 206 3.34 16.99 -4.80
C ASP A 206 2.90 18.36 -4.26
N LEU A 207 3.14 19.39 -5.05
CA LEU A 207 2.71 20.77 -4.80
C LEU A 207 1.54 21.18 -5.69
N SER A 208 0.98 20.25 -6.45
CA SER A 208 -0.12 20.56 -7.38
C SER A 208 -1.46 20.69 -6.64
N SER A 209 -2.33 21.55 -7.19
CA SER A 209 -3.70 21.71 -6.71
C SER A 209 -4.64 20.69 -7.39
N PRO A 210 -5.67 20.19 -6.68
CA PRO A 210 -5.89 20.32 -5.24
C PRO A 210 -4.88 19.50 -4.43
N SER A 211 -4.52 19.95 -3.23
CA SER A 211 -3.69 19.16 -2.32
C SER A 211 -4.57 18.10 -1.63
N LEU A 212 -4.13 16.84 -1.71
CA LEU A 212 -4.74 15.74 -0.97
C LEU A 212 -3.88 15.47 0.27
N ALA A 213 -4.09 16.29 1.31
CA ALA A 213 -3.25 16.27 2.51
C ALA A 213 -3.53 15.09 3.45
N SER A 214 -4.73 14.55 3.40
CA SER A 214 -5.20 13.41 4.20
C SER A 214 -6.24 12.62 3.41
N GLY A 215 -6.63 11.47 3.91
CA GLY A 215 -7.67 10.64 3.30
C GLY A 215 -7.53 9.17 3.70
N TRP A 216 -8.32 8.33 3.08
CA TRP A 216 -8.37 6.90 3.37
C TRP A 216 -7.30 6.14 2.59
N VAL A 217 -6.98 4.95 3.09
CA VAL A 217 -6.10 4.01 2.39
C VAL A 217 -6.94 2.96 1.67
N GLY A 218 -6.35 2.31 0.68
CA GLY A 218 -7.10 1.33 -0.08
C GLY A 218 -6.22 0.42 -0.94
N ALA A 219 -6.89 -0.48 -1.64
CA ALA A 219 -6.33 -1.36 -2.65
C ALA A 219 -6.89 -1.00 -4.03
N TYR A 220 -6.09 -1.21 -5.06
CA TYR A 220 -6.45 -0.88 -6.43
C TYR A 220 -6.39 -2.09 -7.33
N ASN A 221 -7.47 -2.32 -8.05
CA ASN A 221 -7.57 -3.32 -9.10
C ASN A 221 -8.18 -2.68 -10.35
N PHE A 222 -7.47 -2.74 -11.46
CA PHE A 222 -7.97 -2.34 -12.77
C PHE A 222 -7.64 -3.42 -13.78
N ARG A 223 -8.65 -3.92 -14.46
CA ARG A 223 -8.47 -4.93 -15.49
C ARG A 223 -8.72 -4.37 -16.88
N PHE A 224 -8.07 -4.97 -17.85
CA PHE A 224 -8.19 -4.62 -19.27
C PHE A 224 -8.99 -5.64 -20.06
N ASP A 225 -9.22 -6.84 -19.52
CA ASP A 225 -9.87 -7.94 -20.19
C ASP A 225 -11.28 -8.24 -19.64
N LEU A 226 -12.08 -8.98 -20.43
CA LEU A 226 -13.33 -9.58 -19.98
C LEU A 226 -13.07 -10.67 -18.94
N GLY A 227 -13.90 -10.74 -17.95
CA GLY A 227 -13.86 -11.76 -16.91
C GLY A 227 -13.44 -11.20 -15.55
N ASP A 228 -13.64 -11.98 -14.50
CA ASP A 228 -13.13 -11.64 -13.17
C ASP A 228 -11.66 -11.99 -13.11
N ILE A 229 -10.83 -10.97 -12.95
CA ILE A 229 -9.42 -11.16 -12.66
C ILE A 229 -9.22 -10.73 -11.21
N PRO A 230 -9.17 -11.68 -10.28
CA PRO A 230 -8.94 -11.36 -8.87
C PRO A 230 -7.53 -10.83 -8.68
N VAL A 231 -7.40 -9.87 -7.77
CA VAL A 231 -6.10 -9.44 -7.25
C VAL A 231 -6.06 -9.84 -5.79
N TYR A 232 -5.08 -10.65 -5.45
CA TYR A 232 -4.89 -11.14 -4.08
C TYR A 232 -3.99 -10.20 -3.30
N PHE A 233 -4.38 -9.94 -2.07
CA PHE A 233 -3.60 -9.19 -1.08
C PHE A 233 -3.47 -10.00 0.19
N ASP A 234 -2.33 -9.83 0.86
CA ASP A 234 -2.02 -10.42 2.14
C ASP A 234 -1.35 -9.37 3.03
N ASP A 235 -1.60 -9.41 4.34
CA ASP A 235 -1.01 -8.48 5.31
C ASP A 235 -1.11 -7.01 4.89
N LEU A 236 -2.34 -6.48 4.72
CA LEU A 236 -2.51 -5.05 4.47
C LEU A 236 -2.41 -4.30 5.81
N LEU A 237 -1.36 -3.50 5.96
CA LEU A 237 -0.99 -2.90 7.24
C LEU A 237 -0.89 -1.39 7.14
N LEU A 238 -1.57 -0.69 8.05
CA LEU A 238 -1.48 0.75 8.22
C LEU A 238 -0.73 1.09 9.50
N PHE A 239 0.33 1.85 9.38
CA PHE A 239 1.11 2.38 10.49
C PHE A 239 1.01 3.90 10.51
N ALA A 240 0.57 4.48 11.61
CA ALA A 240 0.51 5.92 11.79
C ALA A 240 1.41 6.34 12.97
N PRO A 241 2.38 7.23 12.74
CA PRO A 241 3.36 7.60 13.77
C PRO A 241 2.76 8.34 14.96
N ASP A 242 1.65 9.07 14.76
CA ASP A 242 1.09 9.96 15.78
C ASP A 242 -0.06 9.35 16.60
N GLN A 243 -0.47 8.13 16.28
CA GLN A 243 -1.36 7.41 17.18
C GLN A 243 -0.50 6.81 18.29
N ALA A 244 -0.44 7.54 19.41
CA ALA A 244 0.07 6.92 20.63
C ALA A 244 -0.64 5.57 20.76
N THR A 245 0.10 4.49 20.56
CA THR A 245 -0.39 3.13 20.85
C THR A 245 -1.08 3.27 22.19
N PRO A 246 -2.38 2.91 22.36
CA PRO A 246 -2.94 2.84 23.68
C PRO A 246 -1.97 1.95 24.42
N ALA A 247 -1.23 2.51 25.39
CA ALA A 247 -0.33 1.73 26.17
C ALA A 247 -1.23 0.67 26.80
N THR A 248 -1.23 -0.52 26.25
CA THR A 248 -1.79 -1.67 26.92
C THR A 248 -0.97 -1.75 28.17
N HIS A 249 -1.50 -1.17 29.25
CA HIS A 249 -0.96 -1.31 30.58
C HIS A 249 -1.01 -2.81 30.88
N THR A 250 -0.02 -3.52 30.35
CA THR A 250 0.27 -4.87 30.82
C THR A 250 0.78 -4.67 32.23
N SER A 251 -0.11 -4.83 33.20
CA SER A 251 0.28 -4.71 34.60
C SER A 251 1.45 -5.68 34.82
N PHE A 252 2.41 -5.30 35.66
CA PHE A 252 3.56 -6.15 36.03
C PHE A 252 3.13 -7.56 36.44
N GLY A 253 1.88 -7.73 36.91
CA GLY A 253 1.25 -9.01 37.22
C GLY A 253 0.94 -9.86 35.97
N GLN A 254 0.53 -9.26 34.85
CA GLN A 254 0.28 -9.96 33.59
C GLN A 254 1.60 -10.37 32.90
N LEU A 255 2.65 -9.58 33.04
CA LEU A 255 3.98 -9.98 32.58
C LEU A 255 4.50 -11.19 33.37
N LYS A 256 4.35 -11.20 34.70
CA LYS A 256 4.75 -12.35 35.54
C LYS A 256 3.99 -13.64 35.19
N ALA A 257 2.74 -13.55 34.77
CA ALA A 257 1.93 -14.72 34.42
C ALA A 257 2.44 -15.38 33.12
N ARG A 258 3.03 -14.62 32.17
CA ARG A 258 3.59 -15.14 30.92
C ARG A 258 4.95 -15.85 31.06
N TYR A 259 5.67 -15.60 32.15
CA TYR A 259 7.01 -16.18 32.38
C TYR A 259 7.04 -17.19 33.54
N ARG A 260 5.88 -17.70 33.93
CA ARG A 260 5.73 -18.74 34.97
C ARG A 260 5.33 -20.08 34.38
N ASN A 261 6.16 -20.59 33.43
CA ASN A 261 6.18 -22.02 33.05
C ASN A 261 7.63 -22.43 32.82
#